data_4dd003bbe7c68a9222f50501b661c984
#
_entry.id   4dd003bbe7c68a9222f50501b661c984
#
_cell.length_a   1.000
_cell.length_b   1.000
_cell.length_c   1.000
_cell.angle_alpha   90.00
_cell.angle_beta   90.00
_cell.angle_gamma   90.00
#
_symmetry.space_group_name_H-M   'P 1'
#
loop_
_entity.id
_entity.type
_entity.pdbx_description
1 polymer ?
#
loop_
_entity_poly.entity_id
_entity_poly.type
_entity_poly.pdbx_seq_one_letter_code
_entity_poly.pdbx_strand_id
1 'polypeptide(L)'
;MRVLTFLHSFEPGGVERIALRLVRQWRALGVDAPLFLGRTGGEMLHDVGAGLEFISPPGAGWLAAKMETLWMIWTLPKAVRKLRPDVLFCAGNTYAVVAVALKLLLGRNCPPVLAKISNDLDRNDKPSWRRFPYRLWLKVQGRYLDHLIGMEAPMADEICEGLGVPANRITIIPDPALSRPLIEKLRTNRRTIQDIYAGRRFVSIGRLAPQKNIALMLRAFGRGARRSDTLTIIGDGPERPKLEILARRLGLADQVTFLGYVPEPALILPKFDILLLSSNFEGVPAVILEGLAAGLSIIATDCSRSMATLLRHGALGELVPVGDDRLLADAIARAQPASQDASLSLAQAQRFTLEHAAETYLRVMSRIEANASAHEIPPLPAEVRTVPRRQSNQPGERIS
;
A
#
# COMPACT_ATOMS: atom_id res chain seq x y z
N MET A 1 -7.90 5.31 -25.57
CA MET A 1 -7.81 5.98 -24.24
C MET A 1 -6.35 6.26 -23.91
N ARG A 2 -6.05 7.48 -23.54
CA ARG A 2 -4.73 7.94 -23.06
C ARG A 2 -4.78 8.24 -21.58
N VAL A 3 -3.99 7.54 -20.76
CA VAL A 3 -3.96 7.65 -19.30
C VAL A 3 -2.66 8.28 -18.85
N LEU A 4 -2.67 9.52 -18.38
CA LEU A 4 -1.47 10.19 -17.86
C LEU A 4 -1.31 9.89 -16.37
N THR A 5 -0.23 9.18 -16.03
CA THR A 5 0.23 8.99 -14.64
C THR A 5 1.30 10.02 -14.32
N PHE A 6 1.26 10.59 -13.12
CA PHE A 6 2.26 11.58 -12.67
C PHE A 6 2.81 11.21 -11.31
N LEU A 7 4.15 11.25 -11.18
CA LEU A 7 4.91 10.94 -9.97
C LEU A 7 5.98 12.02 -9.73
N HIS A 8 6.46 12.14 -8.49
CA HIS A 8 7.54 13.06 -8.15
C HIS A 8 8.86 12.63 -8.81
N SER A 9 9.26 11.38 -8.62
CA SER A 9 10.55 10.82 -9.06
C SER A 9 10.51 9.29 -9.00
N PHE A 10 11.67 8.65 -9.25
CA PHE A 10 11.88 7.22 -9.03
C PHE A 10 12.39 6.90 -7.62
N GLU A 11 12.10 7.74 -6.62
CA GLU A 11 12.43 7.44 -5.24
C GLU A 11 11.65 6.21 -4.73
N PRO A 12 12.28 5.37 -3.88
CA PRO A 12 11.65 4.12 -3.43
C PRO A 12 10.45 4.38 -2.52
N GLY A 13 9.27 3.98 -3.01
CA GLY A 13 8.00 4.05 -2.31
C GLY A 13 7.03 2.98 -2.81
N GLY A 14 6.13 2.51 -1.94
CA GLY A 14 5.12 1.50 -2.32
C GLY A 14 4.14 2.03 -3.36
N VAL A 15 3.74 3.30 -3.24
CA VAL A 15 2.82 3.97 -4.18
C VAL A 15 3.45 4.11 -5.56
N GLU A 16 4.70 4.58 -5.62
CA GLU A 16 5.47 4.78 -6.84
C GLU A 16 5.73 3.44 -7.55
N ARG A 17 6.13 2.42 -6.81
CA ARG A 17 6.37 1.07 -7.35
C ARG A 17 5.12 0.49 -8.01
N ILE A 18 3.98 0.60 -7.37
CA ILE A 18 2.70 0.12 -7.90
C ILE A 18 2.28 0.92 -9.13
N ALA A 19 2.42 2.26 -9.09
CA ALA A 19 2.10 3.11 -10.23
C ALA A 19 2.94 2.77 -11.46
N LEU A 20 4.25 2.59 -11.30
CA LEU A 20 5.16 2.20 -12.39
C LEU A 20 4.81 0.83 -12.97
N ARG A 21 4.48 -0.15 -12.12
CA ARG A 21 4.02 -1.49 -12.54
C ARG A 21 2.70 -1.40 -13.32
N LEU A 22 1.73 -0.59 -12.87
CA LEU A 22 0.47 -0.38 -13.56
C LEU A 22 0.69 0.27 -14.94
N VAL A 23 1.51 1.33 -15.02
CA VAL A 23 1.85 1.97 -16.30
C VAL A 23 2.45 0.97 -17.28
N ARG A 24 3.39 0.12 -16.82
CA ARG A 24 3.98 -0.94 -17.66
C ARG A 24 2.93 -1.93 -18.12
N GLN A 25 2.06 -2.38 -17.25
CA GLN A 25 1.00 -3.33 -17.56
C GLN A 25 -0.03 -2.74 -18.54
N TRP A 26 -0.43 -1.48 -18.36
CA TRP A 26 -1.34 -0.80 -19.31
C TRP A 26 -0.73 -0.65 -20.68
N ARG A 27 0.57 -0.32 -20.80
CA ARG A 27 1.28 -0.29 -22.09
C ARG A 27 1.34 -1.67 -22.74
N ALA A 28 1.59 -2.73 -21.96
CA ALA A 28 1.57 -4.11 -22.45
C ALA A 28 0.18 -4.53 -22.96
N LEU A 29 -0.89 -3.94 -22.42
CA LEU A 29 -2.27 -4.11 -22.88
C LEU A 29 -2.65 -3.18 -24.07
N GLY A 30 -1.67 -2.44 -24.64
CA GLY A 30 -1.88 -1.56 -25.79
C GLY A 30 -2.49 -0.20 -25.46
N VAL A 31 -2.53 0.20 -24.17
CA VAL A 31 -3.03 1.51 -23.75
C VAL A 31 -1.92 2.55 -23.86
N ASP A 32 -2.26 3.73 -24.41
CA ASP A 32 -1.37 4.89 -24.40
C ASP A 32 -1.29 5.44 -22.97
N ALA A 33 -0.25 5.06 -22.23
CA ALA A 33 -0.07 5.38 -20.82
C ALA A 33 1.23 6.21 -20.61
N PRO A 34 1.24 7.52 -20.96
CA PRO A 34 2.37 8.40 -20.70
C PRO A 34 2.61 8.53 -19.19
N LEU A 35 3.89 8.58 -18.82
CA LEU A 35 4.36 8.81 -17.46
C LEU A 35 5.02 10.20 -17.37
N PHE A 36 4.54 11.02 -16.45
CA PHE A 36 5.18 12.30 -16.13
C PHE A 36 5.93 12.20 -14.80
N LEU A 37 7.18 12.65 -14.79
CA LEU A 37 8.02 12.70 -13.60
C LEU A 37 8.45 14.14 -13.33
N GLY A 38 8.27 14.59 -12.10
CA GLY A 38 8.76 15.89 -11.66
C GLY A 38 10.29 15.98 -11.69
N ARG A 39 10.99 14.88 -11.39
CA ARG A 39 12.45 14.69 -11.46
C ARG A 39 12.80 13.33 -12.07
N THR A 40 13.99 13.25 -12.67
CA THR A 40 14.48 12.02 -13.33
C THR A 40 15.29 11.10 -12.41
N GLY A 41 15.59 11.50 -11.17
CA GLY A 41 16.40 10.71 -10.23
C GLY A 41 15.58 9.74 -9.37
N GLY A 42 16.28 8.79 -8.74
CA GLY A 42 15.74 7.85 -7.77
C GLY A 42 16.26 6.42 -7.97
N GLU A 43 16.33 5.65 -6.88
CA GLU A 43 16.90 4.29 -6.88
C GLU A 43 16.11 3.31 -7.76
N MET A 44 14.79 3.51 -7.89
CA MET A 44 13.94 2.63 -8.71
C MET A 44 14.08 2.84 -10.23
N LEU A 45 14.88 3.81 -10.69
CA LEU A 45 15.10 4.07 -12.13
C LEU A 45 15.64 2.83 -12.85
N HIS A 46 16.58 2.13 -12.23
CA HIS A 46 17.27 0.97 -12.79
C HIS A 46 16.58 -0.38 -12.51
N ASP A 47 15.55 -0.38 -11.67
CA ASP A 47 14.74 -1.54 -11.30
C ASP A 47 13.35 -1.45 -11.98
N VAL A 48 12.34 -1.00 -11.25
CA VAL A 48 10.94 -0.92 -11.73
C VAL A 48 10.79 0.09 -12.85
N GLY A 49 11.62 1.14 -12.90
CA GLY A 49 11.65 2.15 -13.94
C GLY A 49 12.36 1.74 -15.24
N ALA A 50 13.15 0.67 -15.21
CA ALA A 50 13.96 0.24 -16.37
C ALA A 50 13.09 0.01 -17.62
N GLY A 51 13.46 0.67 -18.73
CA GLY A 51 12.74 0.59 -20.01
C GLY A 51 11.39 1.33 -20.06
N LEU A 52 11.01 2.09 -19.02
CA LEU A 52 9.83 2.95 -19.07
C LEU A 52 10.21 4.30 -19.70
N GLU A 53 9.53 4.66 -20.79
CA GLU A 53 9.57 6.00 -21.33
C GLU A 53 8.80 6.96 -20.44
N PHE A 54 9.35 8.16 -20.17
CA PHE A 54 8.72 9.17 -19.35
C PHE A 54 9.00 10.58 -19.87
N ILE A 55 8.18 11.51 -19.43
CA ILE A 55 8.29 12.94 -19.73
C ILE A 55 8.71 13.63 -18.44
N SER A 56 9.76 14.45 -18.51
CA SER A 56 10.19 15.28 -17.39
C SER A 56 10.38 16.74 -17.84
N PRO A 57 10.00 17.72 -17.02
CA PRO A 57 10.21 19.11 -17.36
C PRO A 57 11.72 19.45 -17.36
N PRO A 58 12.22 20.27 -18.30
CA PRO A 58 13.60 20.70 -18.28
C PRO A 58 13.87 21.61 -17.06
N GLY A 59 15.11 21.57 -16.53
CA GLY A 59 15.55 22.47 -15.47
C GLY A 59 15.18 22.07 -14.04
N ALA A 60 14.89 20.80 -13.81
CA ALA A 60 14.68 20.25 -12.47
C ALA A 60 16.01 20.24 -11.67
N GLY A 61 16.47 21.40 -11.20
CA GLY A 61 17.64 21.55 -10.34
C GLY A 61 17.35 21.25 -8.87
N TRP A 62 18.29 21.57 -7.98
CA TRP A 62 18.18 21.35 -6.53
C TRP A 62 16.91 21.99 -5.90
N LEU A 63 16.39 23.08 -6.47
CA LEU A 63 15.17 23.76 -6.03
C LEU A 63 13.94 22.87 -6.23
N ALA A 64 13.88 22.18 -7.36
CA ALA A 64 12.82 21.21 -7.65
C ALA A 64 12.84 20.04 -6.67
N ALA A 65 14.01 19.61 -6.19
CA ALA A 65 14.14 18.57 -5.19
C ALA A 65 13.59 18.97 -3.80
N LYS A 66 13.70 20.26 -3.43
CA LYS A 66 13.15 20.76 -2.16
C LYS A 66 11.65 21.08 -2.22
N MET A 67 11.12 21.37 -3.40
CA MET A 67 9.76 21.85 -3.63
C MET A 67 9.02 21.02 -4.68
N GLU A 68 9.21 19.71 -4.68
CA GLU A 68 8.71 18.78 -5.72
C GLU A 68 7.23 18.97 -6.05
N THR A 69 6.39 19.09 -5.04
CA THR A 69 4.93 19.25 -5.22
C THR A 69 4.61 20.57 -5.94
N LEU A 70 5.24 21.68 -5.55
CA LEU A 70 5.02 22.98 -6.22
C LEU A 70 5.59 22.98 -7.65
N TRP A 71 6.72 22.32 -7.85
CA TRP A 71 7.31 22.17 -9.18
C TRP A 71 6.37 21.40 -10.12
N MET A 72 5.75 20.32 -9.64
CA MET A 72 4.76 19.57 -10.41
C MET A 72 3.50 20.40 -10.70
N ILE A 73 2.98 21.14 -9.72
CA ILE A 73 1.82 22.01 -9.90
C ILE A 73 2.09 23.05 -11.02
N TRP A 74 3.30 23.53 -11.14
CA TRP A 74 3.66 24.51 -12.15
C TRP A 74 3.93 23.91 -13.54
N THR A 75 4.51 22.72 -13.62
CA THR A 75 4.98 22.13 -14.88
C THR A 75 3.98 21.16 -15.52
N LEU A 76 3.22 20.39 -14.72
CA LEU A 76 2.29 19.39 -15.21
C LEU A 76 1.12 19.94 -16.06
N PRO A 77 0.57 21.17 -15.82
CA PRO A 77 -0.46 21.74 -16.69
C PRO A 77 -0.04 21.87 -18.16
N LYS A 78 1.25 22.15 -18.42
CA LYS A 78 1.77 22.20 -19.79
C LYS A 78 1.80 20.83 -20.44
N ALA A 79 2.20 19.79 -19.69
CA ALA A 79 2.19 18.41 -20.15
C ALA A 79 0.76 17.93 -20.45
N VAL A 80 -0.21 18.20 -19.58
CA VAL A 80 -1.62 17.86 -19.77
C VAL A 80 -2.18 18.51 -21.04
N ARG A 81 -1.92 19.81 -21.27
CA ARG A 81 -2.37 20.51 -22.50
C ARG A 81 -1.74 19.95 -23.76
N LYS A 82 -0.46 19.55 -23.71
CA LYS A 82 0.28 18.97 -24.85
C LYS A 82 -0.17 17.56 -25.17
N LEU A 83 -0.30 16.70 -24.16
CA LEU A 83 -0.61 15.28 -24.30
C LEU A 83 -2.11 15.03 -24.51
N ARG A 84 -2.96 15.93 -24.00
CA ARG A 84 -4.44 15.78 -24.02
C ARG A 84 -4.88 14.38 -23.55
N PRO A 85 -4.54 13.98 -22.32
CA PRO A 85 -4.96 12.67 -21.82
C PRO A 85 -6.47 12.64 -21.60
N ASP A 86 -7.06 11.46 -21.76
CA ASP A 86 -8.47 11.22 -21.50
C ASP A 86 -8.75 11.10 -20.00
N VAL A 87 -7.77 10.56 -19.24
CA VAL A 87 -7.84 10.38 -17.78
C VAL A 87 -6.49 10.71 -17.13
N LEU A 88 -6.53 11.34 -15.94
CA LEU A 88 -5.38 11.51 -15.07
C LEU A 88 -5.41 10.46 -13.97
N PHE A 89 -4.35 9.69 -13.80
CA PHE A 89 -4.19 8.75 -12.70
C PHE A 89 -3.34 9.36 -11.58
N CYS A 90 -3.98 9.63 -10.43
CA CYS A 90 -3.38 10.06 -9.18
C CYS A 90 -3.08 8.83 -8.32
N ALA A 91 -1.81 8.41 -8.26
CA ALA A 91 -1.40 7.11 -7.74
C ALA A 91 -1.52 6.95 -6.22
N GLY A 92 -1.73 8.02 -5.47
CA GLY A 92 -1.87 7.97 -4.00
C GLY A 92 -2.07 9.33 -3.36
N ASN A 93 -2.32 9.33 -2.05
CA ASN A 93 -2.67 10.52 -1.26
C ASN A 93 -1.66 11.67 -1.36
N THR A 94 -0.38 11.36 -1.52
CA THR A 94 0.70 12.35 -1.66
C THR A 94 0.50 13.22 -2.90
N TYR A 95 -0.06 12.64 -3.96
CA TYR A 95 -0.28 13.31 -5.24
C TYR A 95 -1.62 14.05 -5.33
N ALA A 96 -2.50 13.88 -4.35
CA ALA A 96 -3.83 14.52 -4.35
C ALA A 96 -3.75 16.06 -4.36
N VAL A 97 -2.69 16.64 -3.74
CA VAL A 97 -2.45 18.09 -3.78
C VAL A 97 -2.22 18.57 -5.21
N VAL A 98 -1.41 17.84 -5.99
CA VAL A 98 -1.14 18.16 -7.40
C VAL A 98 -2.42 17.99 -8.22
N ALA A 99 -3.18 16.91 -8.01
CA ALA A 99 -4.43 16.66 -8.72
C ALA A 99 -5.49 17.75 -8.48
N VAL A 100 -5.67 18.16 -7.23
CA VAL A 100 -6.58 19.27 -6.86
C VAL A 100 -6.11 20.59 -7.50
N ALA A 101 -4.81 20.89 -7.44
CA ALA A 101 -4.27 22.08 -8.07
C ALA A 101 -4.49 22.09 -9.59
N LEU A 102 -4.34 20.94 -10.27
CA LEU A 102 -4.66 20.81 -11.69
C LEU A 102 -6.12 21.13 -12.00
N LYS A 103 -7.04 20.60 -11.19
CA LYS A 103 -8.49 20.90 -11.33
C LYS A 103 -8.78 22.40 -11.20
N LEU A 104 -8.09 23.10 -10.31
CA LEU A 104 -8.23 24.53 -10.12
C LEU A 104 -7.62 25.32 -11.28
N LEU A 105 -6.40 24.93 -11.74
CA LEU A 105 -5.67 25.65 -12.79
C LEU A 105 -6.23 25.44 -14.20
N LEU A 106 -6.76 24.26 -14.49
CA LEU A 106 -7.27 23.89 -15.81
C LEU A 106 -8.82 24.01 -15.90
N GLY A 107 -9.50 24.09 -14.78
CA GLY A 107 -10.96 24.20 -14.71
C GLY A 107 -11.65 23.09 -15.50
N ARG A 108 -12.58 23.45 -16.37
CA ARG A 108 -13.33 22.52 -17.24
C ARG A 108 -12.46 21.78 -18.27
N ASN A 109 -11.26 22.30 -18.56
CA ASN A 109 -10.31 21.67 -19.49
C ASN A 109 -9.42 20.61 -18.77
N CYS A 110 -9.61 20.38 -17.49
CA CYS A 110 -8.91 19.34 -16.77
C CYS A 110 -9.57 17.97 -17.04
N PRO A 111 -8.82 16.98 -17.54
CA PRO A 111 -9.34 15.63 -17.67
C PRO A 111 -9.85 15.10 -16.33
N PRO A 112 -10.77 14.11 -16.34
CA PRO A 112 -11.21 13.46 -15.12
C PRO A 112 -10.03 12.82 -14.39
N VAL A 113 -10.04 12.92 -13.05
CA VAL A 113 -9.01 12.40 -12.16
C VAL A 113 -9.50 11.15 -11.46
N LEU A 114 -8.87 10.03 -11.71
CA LEU A 114 -8.98 8.81 -10.92
C LEU A 114 -7.90 8.82 -9.84
N ALA A 115 -8.30 8.86 -8.57
CA ALA A 115 -7.36 8.93 -7.45
C ALA A 115 -7.41 7.68 -6.58
N LYS A 116 -6.25 7.05 -6.37
CA LYS A 116 -6.07 5.94 -5.44
C LYS A 116 -5.86 6.48 -4.02
N ILE A 117 -6.64 5.97 -3.07
CA ILE A 117 -6.42 6.19 -1.64
C ILE A 117 -5.50 5.10 -1.13
N SER A 118 -4.25 5.47 -0.82
CA SER A 118 -3.16 4.53 -0.54
C SER A 118 -2.91 4.26 0.95
N ASN A 119 -3.55 5.00 1.85
CA ASN A 119 -3.46 4.83 3.30
C ASN A 119 -4.81 5.12 3.94
N ASP A 120 -5.00 4.61 5.16
CA ASP A 120 -6.14 4.98 5.99
C ASP A 120 -6.20 6.51 6.17
N LEU A 121 -7.41 7.04 6.11
CA LEU A 121 -7.68 8.47 6.22
C LEU A 121 -7.80 8.93 7.67
N ASP A 122 -8.10 8.01 8.59
CA ASP A 122 -8.17 8.31 10.01
C ASP A 122 -6.77 8.31 10.62
N ARG A 123 -6.21 9.51 10.74
CA ARG A 123 -4.85 9.76 11.23
C ARG A 123 -4.84 9.96 12.74
N ASN A 124 -5.13 8.88 13.49
CA ASN A 124 -5.09 8.90 14.97
C ASN A 124 -3.68 9.11 15.54
N ASP A 125 -2.65 8.92 14.73
CA ASP A 125 -1.25 9.22 15.02
C ASP A 125 -0.95 10.74 15.11
N LYS A 126 -1.84 11.61 14.60
CA LYS A 126 -1.64 13.06 14.64
C LYS A 126 -2.31 13.71 15.86
N PRO A 127 -1.67 14.74 16.45
CA PRO A 127 -2.30 15.52 17.50
C PRO A 127 -3.60 16.18 17.03
N SER A 128 -4.56 16.36 17.96
CA SER A 128 -5.94 16.82 17.67
C SER A 128 -6.00 18.11 16.86
N TRP A 129 -5.11 19.08 17.12
CA TRP A 129 -5.06 20.36 16.41
C TRP A 129 -4.66 20.24 14.93
N ARG A 130 -3.93 19.16 14.55
CA ARG A 130 -3.60 18.87 13.15
C ARG A 130 -4.67 18.04 12.43
N ARG A 131 -5.58 17.40 13.17
CA ARG A 131 -6.66 16.60 12.59
C ARG A 131 -7.72 17.45 11.91
N PHE A 132 -8.05 18.62 12.49
CA PHE A 132 -9.07 19.49 11.90
C PHE A 132 -8.70 20.01 10.51
N PRO A 133 -7.55 20.67 10.28
CA PRO A 133 -7.16 21.09 8.93
C PRO A 133 -6.97 19.92 7.96
N TYR A 134 -6.56 18.76 8.46
CA TYR A 134 -6.46 17.55 7.64
C TYR A 134 -7.85 17.06 7.18
N ARG A 135 -8.85 17.02 8.05
CA ARG A 135 -10.23 16.67 7.68
C ARG A 135 -10.83 17.64 6.67
N LEU A 136 -10.57 18.93 6.82
CA LEU A 136 -10.99 19.92 5.82
C LEU A 136 -10.32 19.65 4.47
N TRP A 137 -9.03 19.34 4.47
CA TRP A 137 -8.31 18.96 3.26
C TRP A 137 -8.88 17.71 2.59
N LEU A 138 -9.32 16.71 3.34
CA LEU A 138 -10.00 15.54 2.77
C LEU A 138 -11.32 15.93 2.07
N LYS A 139 -12.13 16.82 2.65
CA LYS A 139 -13.35 17.33 2.00
C LYS A 139 -13.05 18.08 0.71
N VAL A 140 -11.95 18.85 0.66
CA VAL A 140 -11.49 19.50 -0.57
C VAL A 140 -11.16 18.45 -1.62
N GLN A 141 -10.42 17.39 -1.28
CA GLN A 141 -10.15 16.29 -2.21
C GLN A 141 -11.46 15.67 -2.75
N GLY A 142 -12.41 15.36 -1.87
CA GLY A 142 -13.70 14.80 -2.26
C GLY A 142 -14.48 15.67 -3.24
N ARG A 143 -14.33 17.00 -3.18
CA ARG A 143 -14.98 17.92 -4.11
C ARG A 143 -14.34 17.94 -5.49
N TYR A 144 -13.03 17.80 -5.59
CA TYR A 144 -12.28 18.02 -6.85
C TYR A 144 -11.86 16.74 -7.56
N LEU A 145 -11.67 15.62 -6.86
CA LEU A 145 -11.30 14.35 -7.48
C LEU A 145 -12.56 13.66 -8.01
N ASP A 146 -12.55 13.19 -9.26
CA ASP A 146 -13.76 12.72 -9.93
C ASP A 146 -14.17 11.31 -9.50
N HIS A 147 -13.21 10.40 -9.33
CA HIS A 147 -13.45 9.03 -8.87
C HIS A 147 -12.33 8.55 -7.96
N LEU A 148 -12.68 7.72 -6.97
CA LEU A 148 -11.77 7.29 -5.92
C LEU A 148 -11.64 5.77 -5.92
N ILE A 149 -10.43 5.31 -5.69
CA ILE A 149 -10.13 3.87 -5.57
C ILE A 149 -9.72 3.58 -4.12
N GLY A 150 -10.48 2.70 -3.45
CA GLY A 150 -10.07 2.04 -2.22
C GLY A 150 -9.42 0.70 -2.53
N MET A 151 -8.56 0.21 -1.64
CA MET A 151 -7.78 -1.00 -1.85
C MET A 151 -8.42 -2.25 -1.24
N GLU A 152 -9.35 -2.09 -0.30
CA GLU A 152 -10.14 -3.14 0.34
C GLU A 152 -11.53 -2.62 0.74
N ALA A 153 -12.49 -3.53 0.87
CA ALA A 153 -13.89 -3.19 1.12
C ALA A 153 -14.11 -2.25 2.32
N PRO A 154 -13.45 -2.41 3.48
CA PRO A 154 -13.62 -1.51 4.62
C PRO A 154 -13.21 -0.05 4.34
N MET A 155 -12.39 0.20 3.33
CA MET A 155 -11.97 1.55 2.96
C MET A 155 -13.10 2.33 2.26
N ALA A 156 -14.13 1.68 1.71
CA ALA A 156 -15.22 2.37 1.03
C ALA A 156 -15.97 3.31 1.98
N ASP A 157 -16.35 2.83 3.17
CA ASP A 157 -17.04 3.63 4.18
C ASP A 157 -16.15 4.77 4.66
N GLU A 158 -14.88 4.50 4.92
CA GLU A 158 -13.89 5.51 5.33
C GLU A 158 -13.73 6.62 4.29
N ILE A 159 -13.69 6.28 3.00
CA ILE A 159 -13.60 7.24 1.90
C ILE A 159 -14.90 8.06 1.81
N CYS A 160 -16.07 7.40 1.90
CA CYS A 160 -17.36 8.10 1.93
C CYS A 160 -17.42 9.14 3.05
N GLU A 161 -17.12 8.73 4.27
CA GLU A 161 -17.19 9.59 5.44
C GLU A 161 -16.09 10.65 5.46
N GLY A 162 -14.84 10.24 5.20
CA GLY A 162 -13.67 11.12 5.25
C GLY A 162 -13.70 12.21 4.19
N LEU A 163 -13.94 11.86 2.93
CA LEU A 163 -13.95 12.80 1.82
C LEU A 163 -15.35 13.43 1.58
N GLY A 164 -16.41 12.83 2.10
CA GLY A 164 -17.80 13.31 1.89
C GLY A 164 -18.27 13.07 0.46
N VAL A 165 -17.94 11.92 -0.10
CA VAL A 165 -18.31 11.52 -1.46
C VAL A 165 -19.35 10.39 -1.43
N PRO A 166 -20.28 10.32 -2.42
CA PRO A 166 -21.21 9.23 -2.50
C PRO A 166 -20.54 7.93 -2.97
N ALA A 167 -21.07 6.78 -2.59
CA ALA A 167 -20.51 5.46 -2.88
C ALA A 167 -20.34 5.16 -4.39
N ASN A 168 -21.16 5.77 -5.26
CA ASN A 168 -21.04 5.60 -6.71
C ASN A 168 -19.76 6.24 -7.32
N ARG A 169 -19.07 7.09 -6.55
CA ARG A 169 -17.77 7.66 -6.92
C ARG A 169 -16.59 6.88 -6.35
N ILE A 170 -16.84 5.71 -5.77
CA ILE A 170 -15.81 4.86 -5.18
C ILE A 170 -15.86 3.49 -5.85
N THR A 171 -14.69 2.96 -6.17
CA THR A 171 -14.53 1.56 -6.58
C THR A 171 -13.44 0.92 -5.74
N ILE A 172 -13.69 -0.31 -5.30
CA ILE A 172 -12.68 -1.10 -4.60
C ILE A 172 -11.92 -1.92 -5.63
N ILE A 173 -10.60 -1.66 -5.70
CA ILE A 173 -9.66 -2.44 -6.52
C ILE A 173 -8.57 -2.92 -5.56
N PRO A 174 -8.44 -4.23 -5.33
CA PRO A 174 -7.39 -4.79 -4.48
C PRO A 174 -6.01 -4.30 -4.91
N ASP A 175 -5.15 -4.00 -3.91
CA ASP A 175 -3.84 -3.40 -4.18
C ASP A 175 -2.97 -4.32 -5.04
N PRO A 176 -2.49 -3.89 -6.23
CA PRO A 176 -1.73 -4.74 -7.17
C PRO A 176 -0.28 -4.94 -6.71
N ALA A 177 -0.10 -5.46 -5.52
CA ALA A 177 1.22 -5.71 -4.94
C ALA A 177 1.93 -6.91 -5.55
N LEU A 178 1.17 -7.90 -6.06
CA LEU A 178 1.65 -9.15 -6.60
C LEU A 178 1.51 -9.20 -8.14
N SER A 179 2.18 -10.16 -8.76
CA SER A 179 1.93 -10.59 -10.12
C SER A 179 1.84 -12.12 -10.16
N ARG A 180 1.15 -12.68 -11.15
CA ARG A 180 1.07 -14.15 -11.32
C ARG A 180 2.45 -14.81 -11.37
N PRO A 181 3.44 -14.29 -12.17
CA PRO A 181 4.79 -14.84 -12.18
C PRO A 181 5.50 -14.76 -10.83
N LEU A 182 5.27 -13.68 -10.05
CA LEU A 182 5.85 -13.56 -8.70
C LEU A 182 5.28 -14.62 -7.76
N ILE A 183 3.96 -14.79 -7.75
CA ILE A 183 3.30 -15.82 -6.91
C ILE A 183 3.87 -17.20 -7.23
N GLU A 184 4.03 -17.53 -8.52
CA GLU A 184 4.61 -18.81 -8.96
C GLU A 184 6.03 -19.00 -8.45
N LYS A 185 6.90 -17.99 -8.62
CA LYS A 185 8.28 -18.00 -8.11
C LYS A 185 8.36 -18.21 -6.60
N LEU A 186 7.50 -17.52 -5.84
CA LEU A 186 7.45 -17.63 -4.39
C LEU A 186 7.07 -19.03 -3.93
N ARG A 187 6.18 -19.69 -4.65
CA ARG A 187 5.70 -21.05 -4.33
C ARG A 187 6.72 -22.11 -4.71
N THR A 188 7.32 -22.01 -5.89
CA THR A 188 8.31 -22.99 -6.38
C THR A 188 9.54 -23.03 -5.47
N ASN A 189 9.92 -21.92 -4.89
CA ASN A 189 11.10 -21.80 -4.03
C ASN A 189 10.82 -22.07 -2.54
N ARG A 190 9.61 -22.47 -2.16
CA ARG A 190 9.27 -22.78 -0.78
C ARG A 190 10.04 -24.00 -0.29
N ARG A 191 10.75 -23.84 0.83
CA ARG A 191 11.49 -24.96 1.49
C ARG A 191 10.53 -26.03 1.98
N THR A 192 11.01 -27.27 1.90
CA THR A 192 10.34 -28.42 2.49
C THR A 192 10.52 -28.40 4.04
N ILE A 193 9.58 -28.96 4.77
CA ILE A 193 9.48 -28.93 6.26
C ILE A 193 10.70 -29.57 6.97
N GLN A 194 11.56 -30.29 6.27
CA GLN A 194 12.70 -31.02 6.87
C GLN A 194 13.73 -30.17 7.65
N ASP A 195 13.73 -28.83 7.46
CA ASP A 195 14.68 -27.92 8.13
C ASP A 195 14.13 -27.26 9.42
N ILE A 196 12.97 -27.68 9.95
CA ILE A 196 12.28 -27.03 11.08
C ILE A 196 12.98 -27.26 12.43
N TYR A 197 13.89 -28.22 12.51
CA TYR A 197 14.59 -28.55 13.76
C TYR A 197 15.64 -27.52 14.22
N ALA A 198 15.98 -26.54 13.38
CA ALA A 198 17.03 -25.55 13.66
C ALA A 198 16.51 -24.24 14.32
N GLY A 199 15.24 -24.15 14.71
CA GLY A 199 14.58 -22.93 15.21
C GLY A 199 13.72 -22.24 14.13
N ARG A 200 12.79 -21.38 14.58
CA ARG A 200 11.89 -20.64 13.68
C ARG A 200 12.60 -19.43 13.08
N ARG A 201 12.39 -19.19 11.80
CA ARG A 201 13.00 -18.05 11.06
C ARG A 201 11.94 -17.00 10.81
N PHE A 202 12.04 -15.91 11.52
CA PHE A 202 11.19 -14.76 11.38
C PHE A 202 11.77 -13.77 10.38
N VAL A 203 10.90 -13.06 9.67
CA VAL A 203 11.31 -11.99 8.76
C VAL A 203 10.40 -10.78 8.92
N SER A 204 10.99 -9.61 8.76
CA SER A 204 10.28 -8.34 8.61
C SER A 204 10.85 -7.57 7.44
N ILE A 205 9.98 -6.99 6.60
CA ILE A 205 10.39 -6.22 5.42
C ILE A 205 9.73 -4.84 5.49
N GLY A 206 10.54 -3.80 5.37
CA GLY A 206 10.04 -2.44 5.28
C GLY A 206 11.08 -1.37 5.60
N ARG A 207 10.72 -0.12 5.31
CA ARG A 207 11.56 1.03 5.64
C ARG A 207 11.73 1.16 7.15
N LEU A 208 12.96 1.33 7.64
CA LEU A 208 13.25 1.51 9.06
C LEU A 208 12.93 2.95 9.52
N ALA A 209 11.63 3.20 9.69
CA ALA A 209 11.04 4.48 10.04
C ALA A 209 10.07 4.32 11.22
N PRO A 210 9.72 5.41 11.95
CA PRO A 210 8.81 5.35 13.11
C PRO A 210 7.46 4.70 12.82
N GLN A 211 6.97 4.79 11.58
CA GLN A 211 5.74 4.13 11.14
C GLN A 211 5.78 2.62 11.34
N LYS A 212 6.90 1.97 11.00
CA LYS A 212 7.05 0.51 11.05
C LYS A 212 7.30 -0.03 12.45
N ASN A 213 7.64 0.82 13.40
CA ASN A 213 7.80 0.52 14.84
C ASN A 213 8.60 -0.77 15.12
N ILE A 214 9.73 -0.90 14.43
CA ILE A 214 10.62 -2.08 14.60
C ILE A 214 11.14 -2.18 16.05
N ALA A 215 11.19 -1.08 16.80
CA ALA A 215 11.57 -1.11 18.21
C ALA A 215 10.56 -1.92 19.06
N LEU A 216 9.25 -1.85 18.75
CA LEU A 216 8.23 -2.72 19.36
C LEU A 216 8.51 -4.20 19.05
N MET A 217 8.77 -4.50 17.78
CA MET A 217 9.07 -5.85 17.31
C MET A 217 10.28 -6.45 18.03
N LEU A 218 11.39 -5.69 18.16
CA LEU A 218 12.60 -6.14 18.85
C LEU A 218 12.34 -6.45 20.32
N ARG A 219 11.57 -5.61 21.05
CA ARG A 219 11.19 -5.87 22.44
C ARG A 219 10.33 -7.12 22.57
N ALA A 220 9.33 -7.27 21.70
CA ALA A 220 8.47 -8.44 21.67
C ALA A 220 9.23 -9.72 21.32
N PHE A 221 10.11 -9.66 20.32
CA PHE A 221 10.95 -10.78 19.92
C PHE A 221 11.88 -11.22 21.05
N GLY A 222 12.54 -10.28 21.74
CA GLY A 222 13.39 -10.59 22.89
C GLY A 222 12.68 -11.26 24.07
N ARG A 223 11.34 -11.11 24.19
CA ARG A 223 10.54 -11.75 25.24
C ARG A 223 9.92 -13.06 24.80
N GLY A 224 9.46 -13.17 23.53
CA GLY A 224 8.66 -14.30 23.05
C GLY A 224 9.44 -15.31 22.22
N ALA A 225 10.61 -14.97 21.71
CA ALA A 225 11.39 -15.87 20.87
C ALA A 225 12.16 -16.91 21.71
N ARG A 226 12.36 -18.08 21.12
CA ARG A 226 13.23 -19.13 21.68
C ARG A 226 14.69 -18.78 21.35
N ARG A 227 15.66 -19.35 22.07
CA ARG A 227 17.07 -19.13 21.80
C ARG A 227 17.52 -19.54 20.39
N SER A 228 16.86 -20.53 19.81
CA SER A 228 17.14 -21.03 18.46
C SER A 228 16.46 -20.21 17.35
N ASP A 229 15.53 -19.30 17.70
CA ASP A 229 14.82 -18.51 16.70
C ASP A 229 15.69 -17.38 16.17
N THR A 230 15.47 -17.01 14.91
CA THR A 230 16.18 -15.90 14.26
C THR A 230 15.18 -14.92 13.67
N LEU A 231 15.53 -13.63 13.66
CA LEU A 231 14.78 -12.56 13.01
C LEU A 231 15.67 -11.83 12.01
N THR A 232 15.25 -11.84 10.76
CA THR A 232 15.88 -11.07 9.69
C THR A 232 15.05 -9.83 9.37
N ILE A 233 15.66 -8.66 9.49
CA ILE A 233 15.05 -7.37 9.19
C ILE A 233 15.63 -6.86 7.86
N ILE A 234 14.74 -6.69 6.87
CA ILE A 234 15.08 -6.31 5.50
C ILE A 234 14.55 -4.91 5.22
N GLY A 235 15.43 -4.04 4.83
CA GLY A 235 15.17 -2.65 4.55
C GLY A 235 16.17 -1.73 5.25
N ASP A 236 16.06 -0.44 4.93
CA ASP A 236 16.90 0.60 5.50
C ASP A 236 16.07 1.82 5.89
N GLY A 237 16.67 2.75 6.63
CA GLY A 237 15.99 3.97 7.02
C GLY A 237 16.63 4.67 8.23
N PRO A 238 16.11 5.85 8.57
CA PRO A 238 16.72 6.73 9.58
C PRO A 238 16.79 6.12 10.99
N GLU A 239 15.96 5.12 11.28
CA GLU A 239 15.94 4.47 12.60
C GLU A 239 16.97 3.34 12.76
N ARG A 240 17.62 2.89 11.67
CA ARG A 240 18.54 1.73 11.68
C ARG A 240 19.59 1.79 12.79
N PRO A 241 20.36 2.89 12.96
CA PRO A 241 21.41 2.91 13.99
C PRO A 241 20.86 2.73 15.40
N LYS A 242 19.69 3.31 15.70
CA LYS A 242 19.03 3.18 17.01
C LYS A 242 18.51 1.76 17.23
N LEU A 243 17.99 1.11 16.18
CA LEU A 243 17.44 -0.25 16.24
C LEU A 243 18.54 -1.29 16.45
N GLU A 244 19.70 -1.14 15.80
CA GLU A 244 20.87 -2.00 16.01
C GLU A 244 21.43 -1.88 17.44
N ILE A 245 21.45 -0.65 18.01
CA ILE A 245 21.81 -0.44 19.42
C ILE A 245 20.78 -1.11 20.35
N LEU A 246 19.49 -0.98 20.06
CA LEU A 246 18.42 -1.60 20.85
C LEU A 246 18.54 -3.13 20.83
N ALA A 247 18.75 -3.73 19.66
CA ALA A 247 18.91 -5.18 19.53
C ALA A 247 20.09 -5.69 20.41
N ARG A 248 21.24 -5.01 20.39
CA ARG A 248 22.38 -5.34 21.26
C ARG A 248 22.03 -5.21 22.76
N ARG A 249 21.32 -4.13 23.16
CA ARG A 249 20.91 -3.92 24.57
C ARG A 249 19.93 -4.99 25.05
N LEU A 250 19.11 -5.54 24.16
CA LEU A 250 18.18 -6.62 24.45
C LEU A 250 18.85 -8.02 24.42
N GLY A 251 20.16 -8.10 24.14
CA GLY A 251 20.89 -9.38 24.04
C GLY A 251 20.55 -10.19 22.78
N LEU A 252 20.08 -9.54 21.72
CA LEU A 252 19.61 -10.19 20.49
C LEU A 252 20.66 -10.17 19.35
N ALA A 253 21.92 -9.86 19.65
CA ALA A 253 22.96 -9.69 18.63
C ALA A 253 23.14 -10.96 17.76
N ASP A 254 23.00 -12.15 18.34
CA ASP A 254 23.17 -13.42 17.65
C ASP A 254 21.87 -13.92 16.97
N GLN A 255 20.72 -13.34 17.30
CA GLN A 255 19.41 -13.75 16.79
C GLN A 255 18.82 -12.79 15.76
N VAL A 256 19.27 -11.52 15.72
CA VAL A 256 18.71 -10.48 14.83
C VAL A 256 19.74 -10.02 13.81
N THR A 257 19.37 -10.12 12.54
CA THR A 257 20.19 -9.67 11.41
C THR A 257 19.51 -8.53 10.66
N PHE A 258 20.22 -7.42 10.47
CA PHE A 258 19.78 -6.29 9.62
C PHE A 258 20.43 -6.40 8.24
N LEU A 259 19.69 -6.86 7.23
CA LEU A 259 20.22 -7.04 5.86
C LEU A 259 20.39 -5.74 5.08
N GLY A 260 19.77 -4.66 5.50
CA GLY A 260 19.73 -3.44 4.71
C GLY A 260 18.77 -3.54 3.52
N TYR A 261 18.95 -2.66 2.54
CA TYR A 261 18.12 -2.66 1.32
C TYR A 261 18.41 -3.91 0.47
N VAL A 262 17.36 -4.60 0.06
CA VAL A 262 17.42 -5.76 -0.85
C VAL A 262 16.50 -5.46 -2.03
N PRO A 263 17.01 -5.51 -3.27
CA PRO A 263 16.15 -5.49 -4.46
C PRO A 263 15.21 -6.70 -4.44
N GLU A 264 13.95 -6.52 -4.83
CA GLU A 264 12.94 -7.60 -4.87
C GLU A 264 12.89 -8.48 -3.59
N PRO A 265 12.71 -7.89 -2.40
CA PRO A 265 12.84 -8.60 -1.13
C PRO A 265 11.82 -9.74 -0.96
N ALA A 266 10.72 -9.72 -1.73
CA ALA A 266 9.75 -10.80 -1.74
C ALA A 266 10.38 -12.14 -2.15
N LEU A 267 11.37 -12.16 -3.05
CA LEU A 267 11.98 -13.41 -3.56
C LEU A 267 12.74 -14.23 -2.51
N ILE A 268 13.09 -13.61 -1.40
CA ILE A 268 13.77 -14.35 -0.32
C ILE A 268 12.80 -14.83 0.77
N LEU A 269 11.53 -14.41 0.75
CA LEU A 269 10.50 -14.83 1.72
C LEU A 269 10.37 -16.36 1.86
N PRO A 270 10.47 -17.17 0.79
CA PRO A 270 10.40 -18.62 0.91
C PRO A 270 11.46 -19.27 1.83
N LYS A 271 12.51 -18.53 2.22
CA LYS A 271 13.53 -18.98 3.17
C LYS A 271 13.11 -18.87 4.63
N PHE A 272 11.97 -18.23 4.92
CA PHE A 272 11.48 -17.93 6.26
C PHE A 272 10.20 -18.71 6.57
N ASP A 273 9.82 -18.69 7.83
CA ASP A 273 8.67 -19.43 8.36
C ASP A 273 7.53 -18.49 8.76
N ILE A 274 7.88 -17.31 9.32
CA ILE A 274 6.93 -16.38 9.93
C ILE A 274 7.28 -14.95 9.53
N LEU A 275 6.30 -14.22 9.04
CA LEU A 275 6.41 -12.78 8.76
C LEU A 275 5.87 -11.97 9.94
N LEU A 276 6.67 -11.00 10.41
CA LEU A 276 6.29 -10.05 11.45
C LEU A 276 6.05 -8.66 10.86
N LEU A 277 4.93 -8.04 11.24
CA LEU A 277 4.63 -6.63 10.96
C LEU A 277 4.22 -5.91 12.24
N SER A 278 4.95 -4.87 12.65
CA SER A 278 4.70 -4.10 13.88
C SER A 278 4.28 -2.65 13.63
N SER A 279 3.80 -2.35 12.45
CA SER A 279 3.49 -0.99 12.00
C SER A 279 2.45 -0.31 12.90
N ASN A 280 2.59 1.01 13.07
CA ASN A 280 1.62 1.84 13.77
C ASN A 280 0.40 2.18 12.90
N PHE A 281 0.60 2.30 11.59
CA PHE A 281 -0.46 2.54 10.60
C PHE A 281 -0.02 2.08 9.21
N GLU A 282 -0.96 1.55 8.42
CA GLU A 282 -0.82 1.14 7.03
C GLU A 282 -2.14 1.40 6.27
N GLY A 283 -2.11 1.24 4.95
CA GLY A 283 -3.31 0.99 4.16
C GLY A 283 -3.49 -0.53 3.99
N VAL A 284 -3.04 -1.06 2.84
CA VAL A 284 -2.88 -2.50 2.62
C VAL A 284 -1.37 -2.79 2.52
N PRO A 285 -0.75 -3.39 3.54
CA PRO A 285 0.69 -3.61 3.52
C PRO A 285 1.06 -4.72 2.53
N ALA A 286 1.76 -4.35 1.45
CA ALA A 286 2.16 -5.28 0.37
C ALA A 286 2.93 -6.49 0.89
N VAL A 287 3.76 -6.31 1.93
CA VAL A 287 4.55 -7.39 2.53
C VAL A 287 3.70 -8.51 3.11
N ILE A 288 2.50 -8.22 3.63
CA ILE A 288 1.54 -9.24 4.08
C ILE A 288 1.09 -10.10 2.89
N LEU A 289 0.77 -9.45 1.76
CA LEU A 289 0.36 -10.16 0.53
C LEU A 289 1.49 -11.03 -0.01
N GLU A 290 2.72 -10.51 0.00
CA GLU A 290 3.93 -11.24 -0.39
C GLU A 290 4.18 -12.43 0.53
N GLY A 291 4.01 -12.26 1.85
CA GLY A 291 4.11 -13.32 2.85
C GLY A 291 3.05 -14.42 2.67
N LEU A 292 1.80 -14.03 2.39
CA LEU A 292 0.71 -14.98 2.09
C LEU A 292 1.00 -15.75 0.78
N ALA A 293 1.50 -15.07 -0.26
CA ALA A 293 1.89 -15.70 -1.51
C ALA A 293 3.05 -16.69 -1.32
N ALA A 294 4.01 -16.39 -0.46
CA ALA A 294 5.11 -17.27 -0.08
C ALA A 294 4.69 -18.37 0.90
N GLY A 295 3.47 -18.33 1.42
CA GLY A 295 2.93 -19.32 2.36
C GLY A 295 3.51 -19.22 3.77
N LEU A 296 3.90 -18.04 4.24
CA LEU A 296 4.37 -17.80 5.60
C LEU A 296 3.20 -17.68 6.57
N SER A 297 3.43 -18.03 7.83
CA SER A 297 2.58 -17.59 8.94
C SER A 297 2.71 -16.09 9.13
N ILE A 298 1.64 -15.39 9.43
CA ILE A 298 1.64 -13.94 9.58
C ILE A 298 1.31 -13.57 11.04
N ILE A 299 2.12 -12.70 11.64
CA ILE A 299 1.82 -12.01 12.89
C ILE A 299 1.94 -10.51 12.61
N ALA A 300 0.88 -9.77 12.83
CA ALA A 300 0.85 -8.36 12.51
C ALA A 300 0.10 -7.54 13.56
N THR A 301 0.46 -6.26 13.69
CA THR A 301 -0.36 -5.30 14.41
C THR A 301 -1.63 -4.97 13.61
N ASP A 302 -2.75 -4.74 14.29
CA ASP A 302 -4.02 -4.28 13.68
C ASP A 302 -3.92 -2.78 13.34
N CYS A 303 -3.03 -2.48 12.40
CA CYS A 303 -2.58 -1.13 12.07
C CYS A 303 -3.40 -0.46 10.95
N SER A 304 -4.44 -1.11 10.44
CA SER A 304 -5.40 -0.50 9.51
C SER A 304 -6.75 -1.23 9.53
N ARG A 305 -7.79 -0.57 9.06
CA ARG A 305 -9.14 -1.16 8.93
C ARG A 305 -9.17 -2.38 8.00
N SER A 306 -8.19 -2.48 7.10
CA SER A 306 -8.11 -3.58 6.14
C SER A 306 -7.49 -4.86 6.71
N MET A 307 -6.75 -4.78 7.83
CA MET A 307 -5.96 -5.92 8.34
C MET A 307 -6.81 -7.14 8.67
N ALA A 308 -7.95 -6.96 9.33
CA ALA A 308 -8.84 -8.07 9.68
C ALA A 308 -9.37 -8.80 8.42
N THR A 309 -9.80 -8.04 7.40
CA THR A 309 -10.26 -8.61 6.12
C THR A 309 -9.12 -9.26 5.35
N LEU A 310 -7.93 -8.62 5.35
CA LEU A 310 -6.74 -9.11 4.68
C LEU A 310 -6.30 -10.47 5.23
N LEU A 311 -6.32 -10.64 6.54
CA LEU A 311 -5.99 -11.91 7.22
C LEU A 311 -7.21 -12.81 7.46
N ARG A 312 -8.33 -12.55 6.78
CA ARG A 312 -9.57 -13.33 6.86
C ARG A 312 -10.00 -13.60 8.30
N HIS A 313 -10.03 -12.53 9.10
CA HIS A 313 -10.45 -12.55 10.51
C HIS A 313 -9.72 -13.60 11.37
N GLY A 314 -8.41 -13.75 11.16
CA GLY A 314 -7.55 -14.66 11.90
C GLY A 314 -7.27 -16.00 11.23
N ALA A 315 -7.96 -16.34 10.12
CA ALA A 315 -7.72 -17.60 9.40
C ALA A 315 -6.36 -17.66 8.69
N LEU A 316 -5.74 -16.51 8.38
CA LEU A 316 -4.48 -16.39 7.64
C LEU A 316 -3.35 -15.76 8.45
N GLY A 317 -3.57 -15.43 9.70
CA GLY A 317 -2.56 -14.84 10.58
C GLY A 317 -3.16 -14.25 11.84
N GLU A 318 -2.30 -13.95 12.80
CA GLU A 318 -2.67 -13.39 14.09
C GLU A 318 -2.52 -11.86 14.07
N LEU A 319 -3.58 -11.15 14.54
CA LEU A 319 -3.57 -9.70 14.72
C LEU A 319 -3.45 -9.38 16.22
N VAL A 320 -2.58 -8.43 16.52
CA VAL A 320 -2.39 -7.89 17.86
C VAL A 320 -2.64 -6.37 17.87
N PRO A 321 -3.07 -5.77 18.99
CA PRO A 321 -3.25 -4.32 19.08
C PRO A 321 -1.96 -3.55 18.78
N VAL A 322 -2.09 -2.39 18.14
CA VAL A 322 -0.97 -1.50 17.88
C VAL A 322 -0.35 -1.04 19.21
N GLY A 323 0.99 -1.11 19.29
CA GLY A 323 1.74 -0.64 20.46
C GLY A 323 1.82 -1.63 21.61
N ASP A 324 1.18 -2.78 21.55
CA ASP A 324 1.22 -3.81 22.61
C ASP A 324 2.36 -4.82 22.38
N ASP A 325 3.50 -4.58 23.02
CA ASP A 325 4.67 -5.47 22.89
C ASP A 325 4.53 -6.78 23.67
N ARG A 326 3.59 -6.88 24.64
CA ARG A 326 3.32 -8.10 25.39
C ARG A 326 2.49 -9.05 24.57
N LEU A 327 1.37 -8.60 24.00
CA LEU A 327 0.54 -9.45 23.14
C LEU A 327 1.31 -9.88 21.88
N LEU A 328 2.17 -9.00 21.33
CA LEU A 328 3.05 -9.36 20.23
C LEU A 328 4.07 -10.44 20.66
N ALA A 329 4.65 -10.35 21.85
CA ALA A 329 5.55 -11.35 22.38
C ALA A 329 4.85 -12.70 22.59
N ASP A 330 3.62 -12.70 23.13
CA ASP A 330 2.81 -13.89 23.31
C ASP A 330 2.47 -14.56 21.96
N ALA A 331 2.13 -13.76 20.93
CA ALA A 331 1.92 -14.26 19.57
C ALA A 331 3.20 -14.89 18.99
N ILE A 332 4.36 -14.26 19.17
CA ILE A 332 5.67 -14.80 18.76
C ILE A 332 5.95 -16.14 19.50
N ALA A 333 5.67 -16.21 20.81
CA ALA A 333 5.94 -17.41 21.60
C ALA A 333 5.15 -18.64 21.08
N ARG A 334 3.86 -18.48 20.75
CA ARG A 334 2.99 -19.54 20.24
C ARG A 334 3.04 -19.76 18.74
N ALA A 335 3.72 -18.88 17.98
CA ALA A 335 3.76 -18.97 16.53
C ALA A 335 4.26 -20.34 16.03
N GLN A 336 3.64 -20.83 14.98
CA GLN A 336 4.05 -22.05 14.28
C GLN A 336 4.27 -21.72 12.80
N PRO A 337 5.22 -22.36 12.12
CA PRO A 337 5.30 -22.31 10.66
C PRO A 337 3.97 -22.70 10.04
N ALA A 338 3.60 -22.08 8.92
CA ALA A 338 2.35 -22.38 8.24
C ALA A 338 2.31 -23.86 7.80
N SER A 339 1.13 -24.46 7.88
CA SER A 339 0.88 -25.80 7.34
C SER A 339 1.20 -25.90 5.85
N GLN A 340 1.39 -27.10 5.34
CA GLN A 340 1.65 -27.31 3.89
C GLN A 340 0.47 -26.90 3.00
N ASP A 341 -0.75 -26.95 3.53
CA ASP A 341 -1.93 -26.46 2.79
C ASP A 341 -2.00 -24.93 2.87
N ALA A 342 -1.40 -24.29 1.88
CA ALA A 342 -1.44 -22.86 1.69
C ALA A 342 -2.55 -22.41 0.71
N SER A 343 -3.56 -23.22 0.47
CA SER A 343 -4.63 -22.95 -0.51
C SER A 343 -5.38 -21.65 -0.21
N LEU A 344 -5.74 -21.41 1.06
CA LEU A 344 -6.41 -20.18 1.50
C LEU A 344 -5.51 -18.95 1.37
N SER A 345 -4.24 -19.06 1.76
CA SER A 345 -3.26 -17.97 1.61
C SER A 345 -3.06 -17.61 0.15
N LEU A 346 -2.97 -18.61 -0.72
CA LEU A 346 -2.85 -18.42 -2.16
C LEU A 346 -4.09 -17.76 -2.75
N ALA A 347 -5.28 -18.26 -2.43
CA ALA A 347 -6.54 -17.69 -2.92
C ALA A 347 -6.68 -16.21 -2.50
N GLN A 348 -6.24 -15.87 -1.29
CA GLN A 348 -6.20 -14.48 -0.84
C GLN A 348 -5.18 -13.66 -1.63
N ALA A 349 -3.94 -14.15 -1.79
CA ALA A 349 -2.89 -13.46 -2.52
C ALA A 349 -3.26 -13.19 -4.00
N GLN A 350 -3.94 -14.15 -4.65
CA GLN A 350 -4.37 -14.03 -6.05
C GLN A 350 -5.33 -12.87 -6.32
N ARG A 351 -6.09 -12.40 -5.31
CA ARG A 351 -6.96 -11.23 -5.41
C ARG A 351 -6.17 -9.93 -5.69
N PHE A 352 -4.90 -9.89 -5.30
CA PHE A 352 -4.04 -8.71 -5.31
C PHE A 352 -3.02 -8.73 -6.47
N THR A 353 -3.40 -9.36 -7.59
CA THR A 353 -2.52 -9.44 -8.76
C THR A 353 -2.59 -8.20 -9.63
N LEU A 354 -1.45 -7.83 -10.21
CA LEU A 354 -1.29 -6.68 -11.10
C LEU A 354 -2.17 -6.81 -12.34
N GLU A 355 -2.28 -8.00 -12.89
CA GLU A 355 -3.03 -8.29 -14.10
C GLU A 355 -4.53 -8.00 -13.90
N HIS A 356 -5.10 -8.53 -12.81
CA HIS A 356 -6.51 -8.31 -12.48
C HIS A 356 -6.80 -6.83 -12.16
N ALA A 357 -5.94 -6.20 -11.38
CA ALA A 357 -6.10 -4.80 -11.03
C ALA A 357 -5.99 -3.89 -12.25
N ALA A 358 -4.99 -4.10 -13.14
CA ALA A 358 -4.78 -3.27 -14.33
C ALA A 358 -6.01 -3.23 -15.24
N GLU A 359 -6.63 -4.39 -15.51
CA GLU A 359 -7.87 -4.48 -16.30
C GLU A 359 -9.05 -3.77 -15.62
N THR A 360 -9.15 -3.91 -14.29
CA THR A 360 -10.23 -3.26 -13.53
C THR A 360 -10.06 -1.73 -13.51
N TYR A 361 -8.82 -1.24 -13.34
CA TYR A 361 -8.52 0.18 -13.49
C TYR A 361 -8.94 0.71 -14.86
N LEU A 362 -8.62 0.02 -15.95
CA LEU A 362 -8.98 0.43 -17.31
C LEU A 362 -10.49 0.49 -17.51
N ARG A 363 -11.23 -0.50 -17.00
CA ARG A 363 -12.72 -0.47 -17.06
C ARG A 363 -13.30 0.72 -16.32
N VAL A 364 -12.76 1.07 -15.15
CA VAL A 364 -13.19 2.24 -14.39
C VAL A 364 -12.84 3.53 -15.13
N MET A 365 -11.63 3.65 -15.68
CA MET A 365 -11.18 4.81 -16.44
C MET A 365 -12.04 5.06 -17.68
N SER A 366 -12.33 4.01 -18.46
CA SER A 366 -13.22 4.14 -19.63
C SER A 366 -14.63 4.60 -19.25
N ARG A 367 -15.14 4.16 -18.11
CA ARG A 367 -16.44 4.63 -17.59
C ARG A 367 -16.41 6.11 -17.21
N ILE A 368 -15.33 6.55 -16.56
CA ILE A 368 -15.17 7.95 -16.13
C ILE A 368 -15.03 8.87 -17.35
N GLU A 369 -14.28 8.46 -18.35
CA GLU A 369 -14.11 9.16 -19.63
C GLU A 369 -15.47 9.33 -20.33
N ALA A 370 -16.23 8.23 -20.48
CA ALA A 370 -17.55 8.27 -21.12
C ALA A 370 -18.53 9.19 -20.36
N ASN A 371 -18.48 9.18 -19.03
CA ASN A 371 -19.34 10.04 -18.21
C ASN A 371 -18.93 11.52 -18.23
N ALA A 372 -17.62 11.81 -18.34
CA ALA A 372 -17.15 13.18 -18.52
C ALA A 372 -17.66 13.77 -19.83
N SER A 373 -17.84 12.92 -20.85
CA SER A 373 -18.43 13.29 -22.16
C SER A 373 -19.95 13.43 -22.09
N ALA A 374 -20.65 12.69 -21.20
CA ALA A 374 -22.11 12.62 -21.10
C ALA A 374 -22.73 13.38 -19.90
N HIS A 375 -21.96 13.99 -19.03
CA HIS A 375 -22.36 14.66 -17.77
C HIS A 375 -23.11 13.80 -16.73
N GLU A 376 -23.18 12.49 -16.90
CA GLU A 376 -23.82 11.57 -15.94
C GLU A 376 -22.89 10.41 -15.55
N ILE A 377 -22.80 10.09 -14.25
CA ILE A 377 -22.07 8.92 -13.74
C ILE A 377 -23.06 7.76 -13.59
N PRO A 378 -22.99 6.70 -14.43
CA PRO A 378 -23.88 5.54 -14.28
C PRO A 378 -23.62 4.78 -12.96
N PRO A 379 -24.63 4.13 -12.39
CA PRO A 379 -24.50 3.37 -11.16
C PRO A 379 -23.53 2.18 -11.33
N LEU A 380 -22.76 1.88 -10.26
CA LEU A 380 -21.86 0.73 -10.23
C LEU A 380 -22.61 -0.60 -10.42
N PRO A 381 -21.99 -1.64 -11.01
CA PRO A 381 -22.54 -2.99 -11.07
C PRO A 381 -22.93 -3.50 -9.69
N ALA A 382 -23.98 -4.31 -9.62
CA ALA A 382 -24.57 -4.80 -8.36
C ALA A 382 -23.58 -5.54 -7.45
N GLU A 383 -22.54 -6.15 -8.00
CA GLU A 383 -21.47 -6.86 -7.26
C GLU A 383 -20.61 -5.95 -6.36
N VAL A 384 -20.63 -4.63 -6.61
CA VAL A 384 -19.87 -3.64 -5.81
C VAL A 384 -20.76 -2.96 -4.77
N ARG A 385 -22.08 -3.23 -4.79
CA ARG A 385 -23.07 -2.55 -3.93
C ARG A 385 -23.20 -3.11 -2.51
N THR A 386 -22.63 -4.25 -2.19
CA THR A 386 -22.86 -4.91 -0.90
C THR A 386 -21.73 -4.62 0.09
N VAL A 387 -21.71 -3.41 0.62
CA VAL A 387 -21.15 -3.17 1.96
C VAL A 387 -22.34 -3.18 2.91
N PRO A 388 -22.52 -4.22 3.75
CA PRO A 388 -23.64 -4.25 4.70
C PRO A 388 -23.47 -3.11 5.70
N ARG A 389 -24.49 -2.26 5.85
CA ARG A 389 -24.57 -1.30 6.95
C ARG A 389 -24.45 -2.07 8.27
N ARG A 390 -23.48 -1.73 9.09
CA ARG A 390 -23.45 -2.14 10.51
C ARG A 390 -24.78 -1.67 11.14
N GLN A 391 -25.58 -2.62 11.57
CA GLN A 391 -26.66 -2.34 12.51
C GLN A 391 -26.01 -1.81 13.78
N SER A 392 -26.29 -0.57 14.14
CA SER A 392 -26.00 -0.03 15.47
C SER A 392 -26.79 -0.85 16.48
N ASN A 393 -26.10 -1.65 17.29
CA ASN A 393 -26.69 -2.24 18.48
C ASN A 393 -27.21 -1.09 19.36
N GLN A 394 -28.52 -0.95 19.41
CA GLN A 394 -29.16 -0.17 20.47
C GLN A 394 -28.94 -0.92 21.80
N PRO A 395 -28.58 -0.25 22.89
CA PRO A 395 -28.49 -0.88 24.20
C PRO A 395 -29.91 -1.24 24.66
N GLY A 396 -30.08 -2.50 25.04
CA GLY A 396 -31.31 -3.07 25.50
C GLY A 396 -31.92 -2.32 26.70
N GLU A 397 -33.21 -2.07 26.60
CA GLU A 397 -34.04 -1.66 27.71
C GLU A 397 -33.91 -2.65 28.88
N ARG A 398 -33.61 -2.12 30.05
CA ARG A 398 -33.83 -2.83 31.31
C ARG A 398 -35.35 -2.93 31.55
N ILE A 399 -35.82 -4.14 31.61
CA ILE A 399 -37.12 -4.41 32.21
C ILE A 399 -36.88 -4.78 33.67
N SER A 400 -37.55 -4.07 34.52
CA SER A 400 -37.72 -4.23 35.97
C SER A 400 -38.24 -5.60 36.36
#